data_c0e9569423011e5a32ad23b9324b093b
#
_entry.id   c0e9569423011e5a32ad23b9324b093b
#
_cell.length_a   1.000
_cell.length_b   1.000
_cell.length_c   1.000
_cell.angle_alpha   90.00
_cell.angle_beta   90.00
_cell.angle_gamma   90.00
#
_symmetry.space_group_name_H-M   'P 1'
#
loop_
_entity.id
_entity.type
_entity.pdbx_description
1 polymer ?
#
loop_
_entity_poly.entity_id
_entity_poly.type
_entity_poly.pdbx_seq_one_letter_code
_entity_poly.pdbx_strand_id
1 'polypeptide(L)'
;PLVVAKALSIDQNSLTYSSIWKFALFGFSVYFALYSLMLFCNHANNVFQREIQMNIRTKLLQKLIEDREYSEDEKITMLTQDMEFLGDNFFRCYMSISCWGFGALITAIYIIAQNVILGSIFVFFTILRPIPQFLMNNRLKNSGDEMSQERTAVHNQISDSIRGAQTLRMNQALSENSQRVWNINFRYQRAIQRFAFTHNLVFFCNGFMVFLSQVLPLVLGFFLAMHHHHVYVANLVAMYIAAGQLVGPIQNIMYDVADMQGAKTTVDKIFGILNRADDSESDNHLISQVENLESSHLSKSYNGREIIRDLNLFIRQGEKVLVKGPSGCGKSTLFRMITGEEKPDGGTITCQTKDGAKTSHFIRQVGIISQHPFLFNDTIRYNLSLGQEFSDQ
;
A
#
# COMPACT_ATOMS: atom_id res chain seq x y z
N PRO A 1 -14.99 -30.34 10.17
CA PRO A 1 -14.59 -31.78 10.29
C PRO A 1 -15.17 -32.44 11.53
N LEU A 2 -15.02 -31.85 12.74
CA LEU A 2 -15.49 -32.42 14.01
C LEU A 2 -16.99 -32.77 14.01
N VAL A 3 -17.84 -31.89 13.52
CA VAL A 3 -19.30 -32.10 13.43
C VAL A 3 -19.61 -33.26 12.50
N VAL A 4 -18.92 -33.35 11.36
CA VAL A 4 -19.10 -34.45 10.39
C VAL A 4 -18.57 -35.78 10.94
N ALA A 5 -17.40 -35.77 11.58
CA ALA A 5 -16.87 -36.97 12.23
C ALA A 5 -17.83 -37.51 13.29
N LYS A 6 -18.43 -36.63 14.07
CA LYS A 6 -19.43 -37.00 15.08
C LYS A 6 -20.75 -37.49 14.44
N ALA A 7 -21.15 -36.92 13.30
CA ALA A 7 -22.32 -37.42 12.55
C ALA A 7 -22.11 -38.84 12.04
N LEU A 8 -20.92 -39.14 11.49
CA LEU A 8 -20.57 -40.46 10.96
C LEU A 8 -20.36 -41.52 12.04
N SER A 9 -20.15 -41.13 13.30
CA SER A 9 -20.01 -42.05 14.43
C SER A 9 -21.34 -42.42 15.11
N ILE A 10 -22.47 -41.87 14.64
CA ILE A 10 -23.78 -42.16 15.22
C ILE A 10 -24.30 -43.52 14.64
N ASP A 11 -24.55 -44.48 15.53
CA ASP A 11 -25.14 -45.74 15.14
C ASP A 11 -26.62 -45.56 14.75
N GLN A 12 -27.00 -46.04 13.57
CA GLN A 12 -28.37 -45.93 13.05
C GLN A 12 -29.41 -46.55 13.98
N ASN A 13 -29.06 -47.57 14.73
CA ASN A 13 -29.96 -48.24 15.67
C ASN A 13 -30.21 -47.43 16.97
N SER A 14 -29.39 -46.40 17.23
CA SER A 14 -29.51 -45.55 18.43
C SER A 14 -30.16 -44.18 18.14
N LEU A 15 -30.64 -43.94 16.92
CA LEU A 15 -31.23 -42.67 16.51
C LEU A 15 -32.56 -42.42 17.22
N THR A 16 -32.57 -41.46 18.13
CA THR A 16 -33.75 -40.97 18.81
C THR A 16 -33.95 -39.48 18.44
N TYR A 17 -35.19 -38.98 18.43
CA TYR A 17 -35.45 -37.54 18.20
C TYR A 17 -34.62 -36.65 19.12
N SER A 18 -34.41 -37.06 20.38
CA SER A 18 -33.57 -36.32 21.33
C SER A 18 -32.10 -36.28 20.91
N SER A 19 -31.55 -37.38 20.35
CA SER A 19 -30.13 -37.41 19.88
C SER A 19 -29.94 -36.54 18.67
N ILE A 20 -30.93 -36.45 17.74
CA ILE A 20 -30.90 -35.55 16.58
C ILE A 20 -30.87 -34.08 17.02
N TRP A 21 -31.76 -33.70 17.94
CA TRP A 21 -31.80 -32.33 18.45
C TRP A 21 -30.52 -31.94 19.22
N LYS A 22 -29.98 -32.85 20.03
CA LYS A 22 -28.68 -32.63 20.71
C LYS A 22 -27.55 -32.42 19.72
N PHE A 23 -27.52 -33.21 18.64
CA PHE A 23 -26.53 -33.03 17.58
C PHE A 23 -26.69 -31.71 16.83
N ALA A 24 -27.91 -31.35 16.49
CA ALA A 24 -28.21 -30.05 15.84
C ALA A 24 -27.82 -28.87 16.72
N LEU A 25 -28.12 -28.91 18.02
CA LEU A 25 -27.73 -27.89 19.00
C LEU A 25 -26.20 -27.79 19.13
N PHE A 26 -25.52 -28.94 19.18
CA PHE A 26 -24.05 -29.00 19.22
C PHE A 26 -23.45 -28.37 17.94
N GLY A 27 -23.94 -28.74 16.77
CA GLY A 27 -23.51 -28.15 15.50
C GLY A 27 -23.72 -26.65 15.46
N PHE A 28 -24.91 -26.19 15.82
CA PHE A 28 -25.23 -24.76 15.90
C PHE A 28 -24.28 -24.02 16.86
N SER A 29 -24.07 -24.56 18.07
CA SER A 29 -23.19 -23.93 19.07
C SER A 29 -21.75 -23.79 18.57
N VAL A 30 -21.22 -24.83 17.90
CA VAL A 30 -19.86 -24.81 17.33
C VAL A 30 -19.75 -23.78 16.23
N TYR A 31 -20.70 -23.76 15.29
CA TYR A 31 -20.70 -22.78 14.21
C TYR A 31 -20.91 -21.37 14.72
N PHE A 32 -21.83 -21.15 15.65
CA PHE A 32 -22.07 -19.84 16.27
C PHE A 32 -20.81 -19.32 16.97
N ALA A 33 -20.13 -20.15 17.75
CA ALA A 33 -18.88 -19.77 18.41
C ALA A 33 -17.78 -19.43 17.42
N LEU A 34 -17.63 -20.22 16.35
CA LEU A 34 -16.62 -19.97 15.29
C LEU A 34 -16.88 -18.65 14.55
N TYR A 35 -18.13 -18.40 14.11
CA TYR A 35 -18.46 -17.18 13.40
C TYR A 35 -18.41 -15.94 14.31
N SER A 36 -18.78 -16.08 15.59
CA SER A 36 -18.64 -15.00 16.57
C SER A 36 -17.16 -14.65 16.80
N LEU A 37 -16.30 -15.67 16.93
CA LEU A 37 -14.85 -15.46 17.05
C LEU A 37 -14.28 -14.79 15.78
N MET A 38 -14.70 -15.26 14.60
CA MET A 38 -14.28 -14.67 13.33
C MET A 38 -14.71 -13.20 13.20
N LEU A 39 -15.93 -12.87 13.61
CA LEU A 39 -16.44 -11.49 13.64
C LEU A 39 -15.56 -10.61 14.55
N PHE A 40 -15.24 -11.11 15.75
CA PHE A 40 -14.39 -10.40 16.70
C PHE A 40 -12.97 -10.21 16.16
N CYS A 41 -12.37 -11.24 15.60
CA CYS A 41 -11.02 -11.17 15.00
C CYS A 41 -10.97 -10.18 13.83
N ASN A 42 -11.99 -10.20 12.95
CA ASN A 42 -12.08 -9.25 11.83
C ASN A 42 -12.24 -7.81 12.32
N HIS A 43 -13.07 -7.60 13.35
CA HIS A 43 -13.23 -6.26 13.94
C HIS A 43 -11.92 -5.76 14.56
N ALA A 44 -11.25 -6.60 15.35
CA ALA A 44 -9.95 -6.27 15.95
C ALA A 44 -8.89 -5.95 14.89
N ASN A 45 -8.87 -6.72 13.80
CA ASN A 45 -7.98 -6.47 12.67
C ASN A 45 -8.25 -5.11 12.01
N ASN A 46 -9.52 -4.77 11.75
CA ASN A 46 -9.89 -3.48 11.15
C ASN A 46 -9.51 -2.30 12.07
N VAL A 47 -9.68 -2.44 13.39
CA VAL A 47 -9.26 -1.41 14.35
C VAL A 47 -7.74 -1.25 14.32
N PHE A 48 -6.99 -2.35 14.33
CA PHE A 48 -5.53 -2.34 14.28
C PHE A 48 -5.00 -1.70 12.98
N GLN A 49 -5.57 -2.07 11.83
CA GLN A 49 -5.22 -1.45 10.55
C GLN A 49 -5.46 0.06 10.54
N ARG A 50 -6.62 0.49 11.05
CA ARG A 50 -6.94 1.91 11.16
C ARG A 50 -5.91 2.67 11.98
N GLU A 51 -5.55 2.16 13.16
CA GLU A 51 -4.57 2.80 14.04
C GLU A 51 -3.18 2.91 13.39
N ILE A 52 -2.73 1.83 12.74
CA ILE A 52 -1.44 1.85 12.02
C ILE A 52 -1.47 2.89 10.89
N GLN A 53 -2.51 2.86 10.05
CA GLN A 53 -2.60 3.77 8.91
C GLN A 53 -2.67 5.24 9.36
N MET A 54 -3.44 5.54 10.42
CA MET A 54 -3.53 6.89 10.99
C MET A 54 -2.16 7.37 11.50
N ASN A 55 -1.47 6.54 12.27
CA ASN A 55 -0.16 6.88 12.83
C ASN A 55 0.89 7.10 11.74
N ILE A 56 0.95 6.21 10.75
CA ILE A 56 1.91 6.33 9.64
C ILE A 56 1.58 7.56 8.79
N ARG A 57 0.30 7.77 8.43
CA ARG A 57 -0.14 8.91 7.62
C ARG A 57 0.18 10.25 8.31
N THR A 58 -0.04 10.35 9.62
CA THR A 58 0.26 11.57 10.39
C THR A 58 1.76 11.86 10.41
N LYS A 59 2.59 10.84 10.69
CA LYS A 59 4.05 11.00 10.68
C LYS A 59 4.59 11.30 9.28
N LEU A 60 4.04 10.63 8.26
CA LEU A 60 4.41 10.88 6.88
C LEU A 60 4.05 12.30 6.44
N LEU A 61 2.86 12.78 6.82
CA LEU A 61 2.44 14.15 6.54
C LEU A 61 3.41 15.18 7.15
N GLN A 62 3.79 15.01 8.42
CA GLN A 62 4.74 15.88 9.08
C GLN A 62 6.08 15.96 8.34
N LYS A 63 6.63 14.81 7.95
CA LYS A 63 7.89 14.75 7.19
C LYS A 63 7.76 15.32 5.77
N LEU A 64 6.68 15.02 5.07
CA LEU A 64 6.47 15.50 3.71
C LEU A 64 6.20 17.01 3.63
N ILE A 65 5.63 17.64 4.66
CA ILE A 65 5.47 19.11 4.70
C ILE A 65 6.85 19.79 4.67
N GLU A 66 7.83 19.26 5.37
CA GLU A 66 9.19 19.79 5.43
C GLU A 66 10.07 19.34 4.26
N ASP A 67 9.72 18.24 3.61
CA ASP A 67 10.46 17.68 2.47
C ASP A 67 10.35 18.56 1.23
N ARG A 68 11.46 18.76 0.53
CA ARG A 68 11.57 19.60 -0.68
C ARG A 68 11.91 18.81 -1.94
N GLU A 69 12.13 17.51 -1.81
CA GLU A 69 12.51 16.67 -2.95
C GLU A 69 11.30 16.29 -3.82
N TYR A 70 10.12 16.16 -3.20
CA TYR A 70 8.89 15.72 -3.87
C TYR A 70 7.99 16.89 -4.25
N SER A 71 7.37 16.81 -5.41
CA SER A 71 6.33 17.77 -5.84
C SER A 71 5.06 17.65 -4.98
N GLU A 72 4.21 18.67 -4.98
CA GLU A 72 2.95 18.69 -4.24
C GLU A 72 2.03 17.51 -4.64
N ASP A 73 1.91 17.23 -5.94
CA ASP A 73 1.11 16.13 -6.46
C ASP A 73 1.64 14.77 -6.02
N GLU A 74 2.96 14.58 -5.98
CA GLU A 74 3.58 13.35 -5.46
C GLU A 74 3.32 13.18 -3.97
N LYS A 75 3.42 14.24 -3.17
CA LYS A 75 3.12 14.20 -1.73
C LYS A 75 1.65 13.83 -1.47
N ILE A 76 0.73 14.43 -2.22
CA ILE A 76 -0.70 14.10 -2.13
C ILE A 76 -0.92 12.64 -2.51
N THR A 77 -0.30 12.16 -3.59
CA THR A 77 -0.39 10.76 -4.02
C THR A 77 0.11 9.80 -2.94
N MET A 78 1.26 10.09 -2.32
CA MET A 78 1.80 9.28 -1.22
C MET A 78 0.85 9.21 -0.01
N LEU A 79 0.25 10.33 0.37
CA LEU A 79 -0.64 10.40 1.53
C LEU A 79 -2.03 9.81 1.27
N THR A 80 -2.44 9.69 0.02
CA THR A 80 -3.75 9.15 -0.37
C THR A 80 -3.60 7.75 -0.97
N GLN A 81 -3.22 7.67 -2.23
CA GLN A 81 -3.21 6.41 -3.00
C GLN A 81 -2.17 5.41 -2.50
N ASP A 82 -0.92 5.85 -2.26
CA ASP A 82 0.15 4.95 -1.80
C ASP A 82 -0.15 4.42 -0.39
N MET A 83 -0.72 5.24 0.50
CA MET A 83 -1.13 4.80 1.84
C MET A 83 -2.31 3.83 1.81
N GLU A 84 -3.31 4.04 0.94
CA GLU A 84 -4.41 3.10 0.73
C GLU A 84 -3.89 1.77 0.17
N PHE A 85 -3.02 1.86 -0.85
CA PHE A 85 -2.38 0.69 -1.45
C PHE A 85 -1.57 -0.13 -0.42
N LEU A 86 -0.83 0.54 0.49
CA LEU A 86 -0.14 -0.14 1.60
C LEU A 86 -1.11 -0.78 2.59
N GLY A 87 -2.22 -0.11 2.88
CA GLY A 87 -3.27 -0.66 3.73
C GLY A 87 -3.75 -2.01 3.24
N ASP A 88 -4.07 -2.07 1.96
CA ASP A 88 -4.69 -3.24 1.34
C ASP A 88 -3.68 -4.34 0.98
N ASN A 89 -2.49 -3.98 0.50
CA ASN A 89 -1.56 -4.97 -0.05
C ASN A 89 -0.39 -5.31 0.87
N PHE A 90 -0.23 -4.59 2.00
CA PHE A 90 0.82 -4.89 2.96
C PHE A 90 0.25 -5.18 4.35
N PHE A 91 -0.43 -4.22 5.00
CA PHE A 91 -0.89 -4.41 6.38
C PHE A 91 -2.01 -5.45 6.50
N ARG A 92 -2.99 -5.40 5.61
CA ARG A 92 -4.06 -6.42 5.55
C ARG A 92 -3.48 -7.81 5.29
N CYS A 93 -2.56 -7.93 4.33
CA CYS A 93 -1.95 -9.20 3.98
C CYS A 93 -1.13 -9.79 5.12
N TYR A 94 -0.38 -8.97 5.86
CA TYR A 94 0.39 -9.43 7.02
C TYR A 94 -0.50 -10.10 8.09
N MET A 95 -1.62 -9.47 8.41
CA MET A 95 -2.59 -10.02 9.38
C MET A 95 -3.32 -11.24 8.83
N SER A 96 -3.68 -11.20 7.55
CA SER A 96 -4.33 -12.29 6.84
C SER A 96 -3.47 -13.55 6.83
N ILE A 97 -2.17 -13.44 6.50
CA ILE A 97 -1.21 -14.55 6.53
C ILE A 97 -1.15 -15.18 7.92
N SER A 98 -1.13 -14.37 8.97
CA SER A 98 -1.11 -14.87 10.34
C SER A 98 -2.37 -15.68 10.66
N CYS A 99 -3.55 -15.16 10.33
CA CYS A 99 -4.84 -15.84 10.56
C CYS A 99 -4.95 -17.15 9.77
N TRP A 100 -4.62 -17.12 8.47
CA TRP A 100 -4.65 -18.31 7.62
C TRP A 100 -3.61 -19.34 8.04
N GLY A 101 -2.42 -18.90 8.47
CA GLY A 101 -1.34 -19.75 8.96
C GLY A 101 -1.75 -20.53 10.20
N PHE A 102 -2.33 -19.87 11.20
CA PHE A 102 -2.86 -20.55 12.39
C PHE A 102 -3.98 -21.53 12.03
N GLY A 103 -4.92 -21.15 11.16
CA GLY A 103 -5.99 -22.02 10.71
C GLY A 103 -5.48 -23.27 9.99
N ALA A 104 -4.50 -23.10 9.11
CA ALA A 104 -3.85 -24.20 8.42
C ALA A 104 -3.11 -25.14 9.39
N LEU A 105 -2.37 -24.58 10.36
CA LEU A 105 -1.63 -25.36 11.35
C LEU A 105 -2.56 -26.21 12.21
N ILE A 106 -3.64 -25.63 12.74
CA ILE A 106 -4.62 -26.36 13.54
C ILE A 106 -5.26 -27.47 12.73
N THR A 107 -5.61 -27.21 11.47
CA THR A 107 -6.22 -28.21 10.59
C THR A 107 -5.24 -29.33 10.23
N ALA A 108 -3.97 -29.01 9.99
CA ALA A 108 -2.92 -30.01 9.73
C ALA A 108 -2.70 -30.91 10.97
N ILE A 109 -2.62 -30.35 12.17
CA ILE A 109 -2.51 -31.09 13.43
C ILE A 109 -3.72 -32.03 13.60
N TYR A 110 -4.94 -31.54 13.32
CA TYR A 110 -6.14 -32.37 13.39
C TYR A 110 -6.08 -33.58 12.45
N ILE A 111 -5.63 -33.37 11.20
CA ILE A 111 -5.53 -34.44 10.19
C ILE A 111 -4.51 -35.49 10.63
N ILE A 112 -3.33 -35.06 11.08
CA ILE A 112 -2.24 -35.95 11.54
C ILE A 112 -2.66 -36.72 12.79
N ALA A 113 -3.39 -36.10 13.71
CA ALA A 113 -3.89 -36.72 14.94
C ALA A 113 -4.90 -37.88 14.67
N GLN A 114 -5.62 -37.87 13.54
CA GLN A 114 -6.53 -38.97 13.18
C GLN A 114 -5.78 -40.23 12.75
N ASN A 115 -4.73 -40.07 11.97
CA ASN A 115 -3.82 -41.14 11.57
C ASN A 115 -2.51 -40.51 11.06
N VAL A 116 -1.40 -40.83 11.68
CA VAL A 116 -0.10 -40.20 11.40
C VAL A 116 0.33 -40.43 9.95
N ILE A 117 0.21 -41.65 9.43
CA ILE A 117 0.68 -42.00 8.10
C ILE A 117 -0.19 -41.30 7.02
N LEU A 118 -1.50 -41.52 7.09
CA LEU A 118 -2.44 -40.95 6.10
C LEU A 118 -2.49 -39.43 6.23
N GLY A 119 -2.48 -38.92 7.45
CA GLY A 119 -2.50 -37.49 7.71
C GLY A 119 -1.27 -36.77 7.13
N SER A 120 -0.10 -37.38 7.30
CA SER A 120 1.13 -36.84 6.71
C SER A 120 1.08 -36.85 5.17
N ILE A 121 0.50 -37.89 4.56
CA ILE A 121 0.31 -37.96 3.11
C ILE A 121 -0.65 -36.86 2.62
N PHE A 122 -1.80 -36.67 3.29
CA PHE A 122 -2.74 -35.60 2.96
C PHE A 122 -2.09 -34.20 3.06
N VAL A 123 -1.40 -33.93 4.16
CA VAL A 123 -0.72 -32.65 4.37
C VAL A 123 0.39 -32.44 3.34
N PHE A 124 1.20 -33.44 3.07
CA PHE A 124 2.28 -33.40 2.07
C PHE A 124 1.77 -33.01 0.68
N PHE A 125 0.78 -33.71 0.16
CA PHE A 125 0.21 -33.38 -1.16
C PHE A 125 -0.51 -32.04 -1.18
N THR A 126 -1.07 -31.59 -0.05
CA THR A 126 -1.70 -30.27 0.04
C THR A 126 -0.67 -29.15 0.00
N ILE A 127 0.50 -29.35 0.64
CA ILE A 127 1.61 -28.37 0.60
C ILE A 127 2.22 -28.27 -0.81
N LEU A 128 2.19 -29.34 -1.59
CA LEU A 128 2.69 -29.34 -2.98
C LEU A 128 1.78 -28.61 -3.97
N ARG A 129 0.57 -28.27 -3.58
CA ARG A 129 -0.44 -27.66 -4.43
C ARG A 129 -0.04 -26.33 -5.07
N PRO A 130 0.72 -25.45 -4.41
CA PRO A 130 1.19 -24.19 -4.98
C PRO A 130 2.24 -24.32 -6.09
N ILE A 131 2.82 -25.49 -6.30
CA ILE A 131 3.92 -25.70 -7.26
C ILE A 131 3.61 -25.19 -8.68
N PRO A 132 2.45 -25.45 -9.30
CA PRO A 132 2.15 -24.93 -10.63
C PRO A 132 2.19 -23.40 -10.70
N GLN A 133 1.72 -22.73 -9.66
CA GLN A 133 1.75 -21.28 -9.58
C GLN A 133 3.20 -20.76 -9.51
N PHE A 134 4.06 -21.38 -8.72
CA PHE A 134 5.48 -21.03 -8.65
C PHE A 134 6.18 -21.21 -10.00
N LEU A 135 5.95 -22.36 -10.66
CA LEU A 135 6.55 -22.65 -11.96
C LEU A 135 6.09 -21.69 -13.06
N MET A 136 4.87 -21.19 -12.97
CA MET A 136 4.28 -20.29 -13.97
C MET A 136 4.35 -18.81 -13.57
N ASN A 137 4.90 -18.48 -12.40
CA ASN A 137 4.94 -17.11 -11.87
C ASN A 137 5.59 -16.13 -12.86
N ASN A 138 6.71 -16.48 -13.48
CA ASN A 138 7.39 -15.62 -14.46
C ASN A 138 6.53 -15.35 -15.70
N ARG A 139 5.78 -16.36 -16.19
CA ARG A 139 4.86 -16.16 -17.31
C ARG A 139 3.68 -15.27 -16.92
N LEU A 140 3.13 -15.48 -15.74
CA LEU A 140 2.03 -14.68 -15.22
C LEU A 140 2.47 -13.23 -15.04
N LYS A 141 3.64 -13.00 -14.44
CA LYS A 141 4.23 -11.67 -14.28
C LYS A 141 4.44 -10.98 -15.63
N ASN A 142 5.12 -11.62 -16.58
CA ASN A 142 5.40 -11.02 -17.89
C ASN A 142 4.12 -10.65 -18.65
N SER A 143 3.10 -11.51 -18.61
CA SER A 143 1.81 -11.20 -19.24
C SER A 143 1.04 -10.11 -18.50
N GLY A 144 1.18 -10.00 -17.18
CA GLY A 144 0.64 -8.91 -16.37
C GLY A 144 1.33 -7.57 -16.67
N ASP A 145 2.65 -7.56 -16.78
CA ASP A 145 3.44 -6.39 -17.13
C ASP A 145 3.08 -5.88 -18.54
N GLU A 146 2.96 -6.79 -19.54
CA GLU A 146 2.50 -6.45 -20.90
C GLU A 146 1.10 -5.81 -20.86
N MET A 147 0.17 -6.40 -20.13
CA MET A 147 -1.18 -5.87 -19.96
C MET A 147 -1.17 -4.48 -19.31
N SER A 148 -0.33 -4.26 -18.30
CA SER A 148 -0.21 -2.97 -17.61
C SER A 148 0.37 -1.89 -18.51
N GLN A 149 1.39 -2.20 -19.32
CA GLN A 149 1.97 -1.29 -20.29
C GLN A 149 0.96 -0.86 -21.36
N GLU A 150 0.24 -1.81 -21.95
CA GLU A 150 -0.78 -1.52 -22.96
C GLU A 150 -1.97 -0.74 -22.38
N ARG A 151 -2.34 -1.00 -21.11
CA ARG A 151 -3.35 -0.20 -20.39
C ARG A 151 -2.92 1.25 -20.27
N THR A 152 -1.66 1.51 -19.92
CA THR A 152 -1.11 2.87 -19.83
C THR A 152 -1.10 3.55 -21.20
N ALA A 153 -0.76 2.83 -22.26
CA ALA A 153 -0.80 3.36 -23.63
C ALA A 153 -2.23 3.77 -24.05
N VAL A 154 -3.24 2.97 -23.71
CA VAL A 154 -4.67 3.31 -23.96
C VAL A 154 -5.06 4.56 -23.17
N HIS A 155 -4.71 4.62 -21.88
CA HIS A 155 -5.01 5.76 -21.02
C HIS A 155 -4.42 7.07 -21.59
N ASN A 156 -3.14 7.06 -21.96
CA ASN A 156 -2.46 8.22 -22.52
C ASN A 156 -3.10 8.65 -23.85
N GLN A 157 -3.40 7.70 -24.75
CA GLN A 157 -4.02 8.01 -26.03
C GLN A 157 -5.43 8.60 -25.88
N ILE A 158 -6.22 8.09 -24.94
CA ILE A 158 -7.55 8.64 -24.63
C ILE A 158 -7.42 10.04 -24.04
N SER A 159 -6.51 10.25 -23.09
CA SER A 159 -6.24 11.55 -22.49
C SER A 159 -5.84 12.58 -23.53
N ASP A 160 -4.91 12.23 -24.43
CA ASP A 160 -4.47 13.10 -25.53
C ASP A 160 -5.61 13.43 -26.49
N SER A 161 -6.44 12.43 -26.82
CA SER A 161 -7.60 12.63 -27.69
C SER A 161 -8.62 13.59 -27.08
N ILE A 162 -8.87 13.50 -25.77
CA ILE A 162 -9.79 14.39 -25.06
C ILE A 162 -9.21 15.79 -24.95
N ARG A 163 -7.95 15.92 -24.54
CA ARG A 163 -7.27 17.21 -24.42
C ARG A 163 -7.11 17.91 -25.78
N GLY A 164 -6.82 17.14 -26.82
CA GLY A 164 -6.68 17.60 -28.19
C GLY A 164 -7.98 17.68 -28.99
N ALA A 165 -9.16 17.49 -28.38
CA ALA A 165 -10.44 17.36 -29.08
C ALA A 165 -10.79 18.57 -29.96
N GLN A 166 -10.42 19.78 -29.56
CA GLN A 166 -10.62 20.98 -30.38
C GLN A 166 -9.77 20.94 -31.67
N THR A 167 -8.49 20.59 -31.51
CA THR A 167 -7.55 20.46 -32.66
C THR A 167 -8.02 19.40 -33.65
N LEU A 168 -8.45 18.23 -33.13
CA LEU A 168 -8.97 17.13 -33.94
C LEU A 168 -10.21 17.56 -34.75
N ARG A 169 -11.12 18.30 -34.13
CA ARG A 169 -12.33 18.81 -34.80
C ARG A 169 -12.00 19.85 -35.88
N MET A 170 -11.11 20.78 -35.54
CA MET A 170 -10.73 21.86 -36.47
C MET A 170 -10.01 21.33 -37.73
N ASN A 171 -9.23 20.24 -37.57
CA ASN A 171 -8.49 19.60 -38.66
C ASN A 171 -9.23 18.41 -39.30
N GLN A 172 -10.48 18.15 -38.94
CA GLN A 172 -11.30 17.02 -39.43
C GLN A 172 -10.63 15.64 -39.27
N ALA A 173 -9.75 15.48 -38.23
CA ALA A 173 -8.92 14.31 -38.02
C ALA A 173 -9.52 13.31 -36.98
N LEU A 174 -10.86 13.33 -36.79
CA LEU A 174 -11.53 12.47 -35.83
C LEU A 174 -11.50 10.99 -36.24
N SER A 175 -11.62 10.70 -37.53
CA SER A 175 -11.59 9.33 -38.07
C SER A 175 -10.23 8.68 -37.87
N GLU A 176 -9.15 9.39 -38.20
CA GLU A 176 -7.76 8.92 -38.04
C GLU A 176 -7.42 8.70 -36.56
N ASN A 177 -7.84 9.64 -35.73
CA ASN A 177 -7.63 9.47 -34.29
C ASN A 177 -8.43 8.28 -33.73
N SER A 178 -9.68 8.09 -34.18
CA SER A 178 -10.50 6.94 -33.78
C SER A 178 -9.86 5.61 -34.18
N GLN A 179 -9.30 5.54 -35.40
CA GLN A 179 -8.55 4.35 -35.85
C GLN A 179 -7.30 4.10 -34.99
N ARG A 180 -6.59 5.14 -34.61
CA ARG A 180 -5.43 5.04 -33.72
C ARG A 180 -5.81 4.54 -32.34
N VAL A 181 -6.86 5.08 -31.74
CA VAL A 181 -7.40 4.61 -30.46
C VAL A 181 -7.83 3.15 -30.56
N TRP A 182 -8.51 2.78 -31.66
CA TRP A 182 -8.95 1.40 -31.89
C TRP A 182 -7.76 0.43 -31.95
N ASN A 183 -6.70 0.76 -32.69
CA ASN A 183 -5.50 -0.09 -32.81
C ASN A 183 -4.80 -0.29 -31.46
N ILE A 184 -4.68 0.77 -30.64
CA ILE A 184 -4.07 0.69 -29.31
C ILE A 184 -4.96 -0.15 -28.38
N ASN A 185 -6.27 0.09 -28.39
CA ASN A 185 -7.21 -0.70 -27.60
C ASN A 185 -7.22 -2.18 -28.02
N PHE A 186 -7.08 -2.47 -29.32
CA PHE A 186 -6.98 -3.84 -29.79
C PHE A 186 -5.74 -4.58 -29.25
N ARG A 187 -4.58 -3.90 -29.16
CA ARG A 187 -3.38 -4.48 -28.53
C ARG A 187 -3.61 -4.73 -27.04
N TYR A 188 -4.23 -3.80 -26.35
CA TYR A 188 -4.59 -3.98 -24.94
C TYR A 188 -5.54 -5.16 -24.73
N GLN A 189 -6.57 -5.30 -25.56
CA GLN A 189 -7.49 -6.45 -25.48
C GLN A 189 -6.77 -7.80 -25.73
N ARG A 190 -5.81 -7.82 -26.64
CA ARG A 190 -4.96 -9.01 -26.83
C ARG A 190 -4.08 -9.29 -25.61
N ALA A 191 -3.52 -8.28 -24.97
CA ALA A 191 -2.74 -8.46 -23.75
C ALA A 191 -3.62 -9.00 -22.60
N ILE A 192 -4.85 -8.50 -22.44
CA ILE A 192 -5.84 -9.05 -21.49
C ILE A 192 -6.10 -10.54 -21.78
N GLN A 193 -6.33 -10.91 -23.05
CA GLN A 193 -6.60 -12.30 -23.42
C GLN A 193 -5.40 -13.22 -23.11
N ARG A 194 -4.17 -12.78 -23.36
CA ARG A 194 -2.95 -13.53 -23.02
C ARG A 194 -2.81 -13.72 -21.50
N PHE A 195 -3.01 -12.67 -20.76
CA PHE A 195 -3.00 -12.72 -19.29
C PHE A 195 -4.07 -13.68 -18.77
N ALA A 196 -5.31 -13.54 -19.24
CA ALA A 196 -6.43 -14.42 -18.85
C ALA A 196 -6.17 -15.88 -19.20
N PHE A 197 -5.61 -16.15 -20.39
CA PHE A 197 -5.24 -17.52 -20.77
C PHE A 197 -4.17 -18.09 -19.85
N THR A 198 -3.13 -17.33 -19.55
CA THR A 198 -2.06 -17.76 -18.64
C THR A 198 -2.61 -18.02 -17.23
N HIS A 199 -3.48 -17.14 -16.73
CA HIS A 199 -4.15 -17.30 -15.45
C HIS A 199 -5.04 -18.58 -15.42
N ASN A 200 -5.83 -18.81 -16.48
CA ASN A 200 -6.69 -19.99 -16.58
C ASN A 200 -5.87 -21.28 -16.69
N LEU A 201 -4.70 -21.23 -17.32
CA LEU A 201 -3.79 -22.39 -17.38
C LEU A 201 -3.23 -22.74 -15.99
N VAL A 202 -2.86 -21.72 -15.19
CA VAL A 202 -2.48 -21.92 -13.78
C VAL A 202 -3.64 -22.53 -12.99
N PHE A 203 -4.85 -22.02 -13.19
CA PHE A 203 -6.06 -22.55 -12.54
C PHE A 203 -6.32 -24.02 -12.91
N PHE A 204 -6.17 -24.39 -14.18
CA PHE A 204 -6.28 -25.77 -14.63
C PHE A 204 -5.25 -26.68 -13.98
N CYS A 205 -3.97 -26.27 -13.95
CA CYS A 205 -2.91 -27.04 -13.28
C CYS A 205 -3.18 -27.18 -11.77
N ASN A 206 -3.69 -26.13 -11.13
CA ASN A 206 -4.12 -26.21 -9.74
C ASN A 206 -5.26 -27.21 -9.53
N GLY A 207 -6.22 -27.30 -10.47
CA GLY A 207 -7.27 -28.31 -10.44
C GLY A 207 -6.73 -29.75 -10.44
N PHE A 208 -5.68 -30.01 -11.23
CA PHE A 208 -5.00 -31.29 -11.21
C PHE A 208 -4.30 -31.58 -9.86
N MET A 209 -3.69 -30.57 -9.26
CA MET A 209 -3.12 -30.68 -7.92
C MET A 209 -4.17 -30.93 -6.83
N VAL A 210 -5.41 -30.45 -7.03
CA VAL A 210 -6.55 -30.80 -6.15
C VAL A 210 -6.79 -32.31 -6.19
N PHE A 211 -6.86 -32.89 -7.37
CA PHE A 211 -7.02 -34.33 -7.53
C PHE A 211 -5.91 -35.10 -6.79
N LEU A 212 -4.64 -34.75 -7.00
CA LEU A 212 -3.52 -35.38 -6.33
C LEU A 212 -3.57 -35.22 -4.79
N SER A 213 -3.98 -34.08 -4.29
CA SER A 213 -3.99 -33.81 -2.84
C SER A 213 -5.20 -34.39 -2.10
N GLN A 214 -6.30 -34.68 -2.78
CA GLN A 214 -7.52 -35.15 -2.14
C GLN A 214 -7.86 -36.59 -2.54
N VAL A 215 -7.86 -36.90 -3.80
CA VAL A 215 -8.32 -38.23 -4.28
C VAL A 215 -7.24 -39.30 -4.09
N LEU A 216 -5.98 -39.00 -4.40
CA LEU A 216 -4.90 -39.96 -4.26
C LEU A 216 -4.70 -40.47 -2.82
N PRO A 217 -4.62 -39.56 -1.78
CA PRO A 217 -4.55 -40.02 -0.39
C PRO A 217 -5.78 -40.80 0.06
N LEU A 218 -6.97 -40.46 -0.46
CA LEU A 218 -8.20 -41.19 -0.15
C LEU A 218 -8.14 -42.63 -0.68
N VAL A 219 -7.69 -42.79 -1.93
CA VAL A 219 -7.50 -44.12 -2.54
C VAL A 219 -6.47 -44.93 -1.75
N LEU A 220 -5.34 -44.34 -1.39
CA LEU A 220 -4.33 -44.96 -0.53
C LEU A 220 -4.92 -45.36 0.84
N GLY A 221 -5.78 -44.50 1.39
CA GLY A 221 -6.49 -44.75 2.64
C GLY A 221 -7.42 -45.97 2.55
N PHE A 222 -8.15 -46.14 1.45
CA PHE A 222 -8.96 -47.34 1.22
C PHE A 222 -8.10 -48.60 1.11
N PHE A 223 -6.96 -48.56 0.38
CA PHE A 223 -6.04 -49.67 0.34
C PHE A 223 -5.53 -50.06 1.73
N LEU A 224 -5.15 -49.10 2.56
CA LEU A 224 -4.72 -49.36 3.93
C LEU A 224 -5.85 -49.90 4.81
N ALA A 225 -7.06 -49.39 4.65
CA ALA A 225 -8.24 -49.91 5.35
C ALA A 225 -8.55 -51.37 5.03
N MET A 226 -8.30 -51.80 3.80
CA MET A 226 -8.49 -53.20 3.37
C MET A 226 -7.43 -54.12 3.97
N HIS A 227 -6.22 -53.65 4.21
CA HIS A 227 -5.10 -54.48 4.69
C HIS A 227 -4.85 -54.32 6.21
N HIS A 228 -5.28 -53.24 6.83
CA HIS A 228 -5.09 -52.96 8.25
C HIS A 228 -6.40 -52.65 8.95
N HIS A 229 -6.79 -53.47 9.93
CA HIS A 229 -8.05 -53.39 10.66
C HIS A 229 -8.22 -52.13 11.54
N HIS A 230 -7.32 -51.15 11.48
CA HIS A 230 -7.34 -49.93 12.35
C HIS A 230 -7.71 -48.63 11.64
N VAL A 231 -8.08 -48.66 10.34
CA VAL A 231 -8.51 -47.44 9.61
C VAL A 231 -10.00 -47.47 9.40
N TYR A 232 -10.73 -46.67 10.14
CA TYR A 232 -12.17 -46.54 9.99
C TYR A 232 -12.49 -45.62 8.79
N VAL A 233 -13.43 -46.02 7.93
CA VAL A 233 -13.89 -45.24 6.76
C VAL A 233 -14.37 -43.86 7.18
N ALA A 234 -15.03 -43.74 8.34
CA ALA A 234 -15.46 -42.45 8.90
C ALA A 234 -14.29 -41.47 9.08
N ASN A 235 -13.14 -41.96 9.58
CA ASN A 235 -11.95 -41.12 9.77
C ASN A 235 -11.35 -40.71 8.41
N LEU A 236 -11.35 -41.58 7.42
CA LEU A 236 -10.93 -41.24 6.05
C LEU A 236 -11.75 -40.08 5.45
N VAL A 237 -13.07 -40.16 5.59
CA VAL A 237 -13.96 -39.10 5.10
C VAL A 237 -13.74 -37.79 5.87
N ALA A 238 -13.56 -37.86 7.19
CA ALA A 238 -13.25 -36.68 8.01
C ALA A 238 -11.91 -36.05 7.62
N MET A 239 -10.88 -36.85 7.36
CA MET A 239 -9.57 -36.38 6.87
C MET A 239 -9.64 -35.75 5.48
N TYR A 240 -10.39 -36.35 4.57
CA TYR A 240 -10.65 -35.81 3.22
C TYR A 240 -11.29 -34.40 3.29
N ILE A 241 -12.36 -34.24 4.11
CA ILE A 241 -13.02 -32.96 4.30
C ILE A 241 -12.06 -31.94 4.95
N ALA A 242 -11.28 -32.36 5.95
CA ALA A 242 -10.32 -31.49 6.61
C ALA A 242 -9.18 -31.09 5.66
N ALA A 243 -8.66 -31.99 4.83
CA ALA A 243 -7.66 -31.68 3.81
C ALA A 243 -8.19 -30.68 2.77
N GLY A 244 -9.46 -30.78 2.39
CA GLY A 244 -10.13 -29.80 1.55
C GLY A 244 -10.14 -28.39 2.17
N GLN A 245 -10.26 -28.28 3.50
CA GLN A 245 -10.23 -27.00 4.21
C GLN A 245 -8.82 -26.38 4.33
N LEU A 246 -7.75 -27.14 4.16
CA LEU A 246 -6.38 -26.59 4.11
C LEU A 246 -6.09 -25.79 2.84
N VAL A 247 -6.83 -26.06 1.80
CA VAL A 247 -6.58 -25.48 0.47
C VAL A 247 -6.74 -23.97 0.45
N GLY A 248 -7.86 -23.47 0.95
CA GLY A 248 -8.15 -22.05 0.99
C GLY A 248 -7.08 -21.24 1.73
N PRO A 249 -6.75 -21.59 2.98
CA PRO A 249 -5.65 -20.96 3.72
C PRO A 249 -4.33 -20.91 2.96
N ILE A 250 -3.88 -22.03 2.35
CA ILE A 250 -2.62 -22.06 1.62
C ILE A 250 -2.65 -21.13 0.40
N GLN A 251 -3.76 -21.13 -0.36
CA GLN A 251 -3.92 -20.24 -1.51
C GLN A 251 -3.95 -18.77 -1.08
N ASN A 252 -4.69 -18.43 -0.03
CA ASN A 252 -4.77 -17.06 0.46
C ASN A 252 -3.41 -16.55 0.95
N ILE A 253 -2.65 -17.36 1.68
CA ILE A 253 -1.28 -17.01 2.10
C ILE A 253 -0.42 -16.68 0.86
N MET A 254 -0.54 -17.47 -0.20
CA MET A 254 0.24 -17.22 -1.42
C MET A 254 -0.16 -15.92 -2.13
N TYR A 255 -1.45 -15.63 -2.22
CA TYR A 255 -1.92 -14.35 -2.78
C TYR A 255 -1.46 -13.18 -1.92
N ASP A 256 -1.61 -13.27 -0.62
CA ASP A 256 -1.19 -12.21 0.31
C ASP A 256 0.35 -11.99 0.24
N VAL A 257 1.15 -13.05 0.11
CA VAL A 257 2.61 -12.92 -0.10
C VAL A 257 2.94 -12.27 -1.44
N ALA A 258 2.22 -12.59 -2.51
CA ALA A 258 2.41 -11.96 -3.82
C ALA A 258 2.03 -10.47 -3.78
N ASP A 259 0.92 -10.12 -3.12
CA ASP A 259 0.48 -8.74 -2.93
C ASP A 259 1.52 -7.94 -2.12
N MET A 260 2.06 -8.52 -1.04
CA MET A 260 3.13 -7.89 -0.25
C MET A 260 4.41 -7.67 -1.07
N GLN A 261 4.78 -8.62 -1.93
CA GLN A 261 5.92 -8.46 -2.83
C GLN A 261 5.68 -7.34 -3.85
N GLY A 262 4.45 -7.22 -4.37
CA GLY A 262 4.05 -6.13 -5.25
C GLY A 262 4.07 -4.76 -4.56
N ALA A 263 3.78 -4.71 -3.27
CA ALA A 263 3.80 -3.48 -2.48
C ALA A 263 5.21 -3.04 -2.03
N LYS A 264 6.23 -3.88 -2.20
CA LYS A 264 7.58 -3.66 -1.64
C LYS A 264 8.17 -2.30 -2.01
N THR A 265 8.08 -1.88 -3.27
CA THR A 265 8.63 -0.59 -3.72
C THR A 265 7.96 0.59 -3.02
N THR A 266 6.65 0.53 -2.81
CA THR A 266 5.90 1.57 -2.09
C THR A 266 6.24 1.55 -0.59
N VAL A 267 6.41 0.35 -0.01
CA VAL A 267 6.89 0.17 1.38
C VAL A 267 8.26 0.82 1.54
N ASP A 268 9.22 0.46 0.70
CA ASP A 268 10.60 0.96 0.77
C ASP A 268 10.65 2.49 0.62
N LYS A 269 9.83 3.06 -0.28
CA LYS A 269 9.69 4.51 -0.48
C LYS A 269 9.17 5.20 0.78
N ILE A 270 8.02 4.77 1.31
CA ILE A 270 7.38 5.43 2.46
C ILE A 270 8.19 5.25 3.73
N PHE A 271 8.67 4.04 4.02
CA PHE A 271 9.51 3.80 5.19
C PHE A 271 10.89 4.45 5.06
N GLY A 272 11.42 4.60 3.84
CA GLY A 272 12.61 5.38 3.58
C GLY A 272 12.46 6.84 4.01
N ILE A 273 11.32 7.46 3.72
CA ILE A 273 11.00 8.83 4.17
C ILE A 273 10.83 8.89 5.69
N LEU A 274 10.09 7.93 6.26
CA LEU A 274 9.85 7.89 7.70
C LEU A 274 11.12 7.69 8.53
N ASN A 275 12.09 6.95 8.00
CA ASN A 275 13.35 6.65 8.68
C ASN A 275 14.44 7.70 8.43
N ARG A 276 14.20 8.72 7.62
CA ARG A 276 15.14 9.86 7.52
C ARG A 276 15.25 10.50 8.89
N ALA A 277 16.50 10.77 9.31
CA ALA A 277 16.72 11.49 10.56
C ALA A 277 15.97 12.83 10.53
N ASP A 278 15.36 13.20 11.65
CA ASP A 278 14.76 14.52 11.78
C ASP A 278 15.91 15.54 11.84
N ASP A 279 16.19 16.18 10.71
CA ASP A 279 17.12 17.32 10.66
C ASP A 279 16.60 18.51 11.51
N SER A 280 15.40 18.37 12.09
CA SER A 280 14.73 19.40 12.88
C SER A 280 15.11 19.45 14.36
N GLU A 281 15.98 18.53 14.87
CA GLU A 281 16.39 18.56 16.26
C GLU A 281 17.51 19.58 16.59
N SER A 282 18.10 20.20 15.59
CA SER A 282 19.08 21.27 15.83
C SER A 282 18.43 22.63 15.66
N ASP A 283 18.18 23.29 16.77
CA ASP A 283 17.82 24.69 16.99
C ASP A 283 16.34 25.05 17.24
N ASN A 284 15.82 24.53 18.33
CA ASN A 284 14.70 25.16 19.06
C ASN A 284 15.14 26.42 19.86
N HIS A 285 16.25 27.02 19.55
CA HIS A 285 16.62 28.31 20.15
C HIS A 285 15.73 29.37 19.51
N LEU A 286 14.79 29.89 20.29
CA LEU A 286 14.13 31.18 20.02
C LEU A 286 15.25 32.19 19.81
N ILE A 287 15.50 32.55 18.54
CA ILE A 287 16.51 33.54 18.20
C ILE A 287 16.02 34.84 18.77
N SER A 288 16.87 35.52 19.58
CA SER A 288 16.62 36.89 20.03
C SER A 288 16.44 37.83 18.82
N GLN A 289 15.82 38.97 19.00
CA GLN A 289 15.49 39.88 17.89
C GLN A 289 16.63 40.03 16.87
N VAL A 290 16.30 39.82 15.59
CA VAL A 290 17.24 39.97 14.46
C VAL A 290 17.63 41.43 14.31
N GLU A 291 18.92 41.73 14.29
CA GLU A 291 19.49 43.08 14.12
C GLU A 291 19.76 43.39 12.64
N ASN A 292 20.33 42.42 11.90
CA ASN A 292 20.56 42.57 10.48
C ASN A 292 20.47 41.25 9.74
N LEU A 293 20.27 41.34 8.40
CA LEU A 293 20.33 40.24 7.47
C LEU A 293 21.43 40.52 6.44
N GLU A 294 22.35 39.62 6.26
CA GLU A 294 23.50 39.76 5.36
C GLU A 294 23.52 38.58 4.35
N SER A 295 23.68 38.89 3.08
CA SER A 295 24.02 37.88 2.09
C SER A 295 25.38 38.23 1.48
N SER A 296 26.23 37.20 1.27
CA SER A 296 27.54 37.35 0.71
C SER A 296 27.73 36.42 -0.47
N HIS A 297 28.12 36.98 -1.63
CA HIS A 297 28.41 36.28 -2.87
C HIS A 297 27.30 35.33 -3.34
N LEU A 298 26.07 35.72 -3.18
CA LEU A 298 24.91 34.90 -3.45
C LEU A 298 24.74 34.62 -4.94
N SER A 299 24.69 33.36 -5.33
CA SER A 299 24.55 32.94 -6.71
C SER A 299 23.52 31.84 -6.86
N LYS A 300 22.75 31.86 -7.97
CA LYS A 300 21.75 30.86 -8.31
C LYS A 300 21.58 30.70 -9.81
N SER A 301 21.56 29.45 -10.27
CA SER A 301 21.37 29.08 -11.66
C SER A 301 20.28 28.04 -11.83
N TYR A 302 19.56 28.07 -12.94
CA TYR A 302 18.61 27.05 -13.37
C TYR A 302 18.94 26.59 -14.78
N ASN A 303 19.08 25.28 -14.98
CA ASN A 303 19.37 24.69 -16.28
C ASN A 303 20.54 25.36 -17.02
N GLY A 304 21.61 25.66 -16.26
CA GLY A 304 22.82 26.32 -16.80
C GLY A 304 22.67 27.84 -17.05
N ARG A 305 21.52 28.41 -16.78
CA ARG A 305 21.30 29.88 -16.88
C ARG A 305 21.42 30.52 -15.50
N GLU A 306 22.38 31.38 -15.33
CA GLU A 306 22.58 32.16 -14.11
C GLU A 306 21.49 33.22 -13.95
N ILE A 307 20.75 33.16 -12.84
CA ILE A 307 19.64 34.07 -12.52
C ILE A 307 20.08 35.13 -11.50
N ILE A 308 20.87 34.73 -10.52
CA ILE A 308 21.48 35.62 -9.55
C ILE A 308 23.00 35.39 -9.57
N ARG A 309 23.75 36.45 -9.67
CA ARG A 309 25.21 36.42 -9.76
C ARG A 309 25.80 37.34 -8.73
N ASP A 310 26.64 36.78 -7.85
CA ASP A 310 27.46 37.51 -6.89
C ASP A 310 26.75 38.65 -6.15
N LEU A 311 25.50 38.36 -5.68
CA LEU A 311 24.68 39.35 -5.00
C LEU A 311 25.10 39.49 -3.53
N ASN A 312 25.47 40.72 -3.14
CA ASN A 312 25.74 41.08 -1.77
C ASN A 312 24.61 42.01 -1.30
N LEU A 313 23.98 41.70 -0.18
CA LEU A 313 22.84 42.44 0.39
C LEU A 313 23.05 42.56 1.88
N PHE A 314 22.79 43.76 2.42
CA PHE A 314 22.83 44.01 3.84
C PHE A 314 21.59 44.83 4.23
N ILE A 315 20.76 44.31 5.14
CA ILE A 315 19.51 44.93 5.59
C ILE A 315 19.56 45.07 7.11
N ARG A 316 19.34 46.28 7.61
CA ARG A 316 19.28 46.57 9.04
C ARG A 316 17.86 46.45 9.58
N GLN A 317 17.74 46.24 10.88
CA GLN A 317 16.46 46.28 11.57
C GLN A 317 15.73 47.59 11.30
N GLY A 318 14.45 47.51 10.92
CA GLY A 318 13.61 48.67 10.60
C GLY A 318 13.78 49.22 9.18
N GLU A 319 14.74 48.77 8.42
CA GLU A 319 14.95 49.18 7.03
C GLU A 319 13.87 48.65 6.10
N LYS A 320 13.43 49.49 5.15
CA LYS A 320 12.49 49.12 4.09
C LYS A 320 13.21 49.02 2.77
N VAL A 321 13.31 47.84 2.21
CA VAL A 321 14.02 47.56 0.96
C VAL A 321 13.03 47.28 -0.15
N LEU A 322 13.17 47.96 -1.28
CA LEU A 322 12.36 47.75 -2.48
C LEU A 322 13.19 47.08 -3.56
N VAL A 323 12.83 45.82 -3.93
CA VAL A 323 13.47 45.07 -5.03
C VAL A 323 12.72 45.33 -6.33
N LYS A 324 13.35 46.02 -7.29
CA LYS A 324 12.76 46.35 -8.60
C LYS A 324 13.50 45.58 -9.73
N GLY A 325 12.78 45.24 -10.79
CA GLY A 325 13.35 44.63 -11.98
C GLY A 325 12.27 44.02 -12.89
N PRO A 326 12.60 43.71 -14.15
CA PRO A 326 11.67 43.11 -15.10
C PRO A 326 11.18 41.73 -14.63
N SER A 327 10.11 41.20 -15.25
CA SER A 327 9.66 39.84 -14.98
C SER A 327 10.75 38.84 -15.34
N GLY A 328 10.97 37.82 -14.50
CA GLY A 328 11.98 36.78 -14.72
C GLY A 328 13.44 37.16 -14.34
N CYS A 329 13.69 38.34 -13.76
CA CYS A 329 15.06 38.74 -13.34
C CYS A 329 15.53 38.15 -12.00
N GLY A 330 14.78 37.23 -11.38
CA GLY A 330 15.20 36.53 -10.16
C GLY A 330 14.66 37.11 -8.84
N LYS A 331 13.73 38.08 -8.83
CA LYS A 331 13.16 38.65 -7.60
C LYS A 331 12.56 37.55 -6.68
N SER A 332 11.70 36.73 -7.24
CA SER A 332 11.06 35.63 -6.50
C SER A 332 12.06 34.59 -6.04
N THR A 333 13.12 34.33 -6.83
CA THR A 333 14.22 33.44 -6.46
C THR A 333 15.01 33.99 -5.28
N LEU A 334 15.28 35.30 -5.27
CA LEU A 334 15.93 35.98 -4.14
C LEU A 334 15.09 35.84 -2.86
N PHE A 335 13.77 36.09 -2.92
CA PHE A 335 12.91 35.92 -1.78
C PHE A 335 12.87 34.48 -1.28
N ARG A 336 12.79 33.49 -2.18
CA ARG A 336 12.84 32.06 -1.81
C ARG A 336 14.15 31.67 -1.15
N MET A 337 15.27 32.25 -1.56
CA MET A 337 16.56 32.01 -0.89
C MET A 337 16.61 32.69 0.49
N ILE A 338 16.11 33.93 0.62
CA ILE A 338 16.04 34.65 1.92
C ILE A 338 15.12 33.88 2.89
N THR A 339 14.01 33.33 2.42
CA THR A 339 13.07 32.55 3.24
C THR A 339 13.54 31.10 3.45
N GLY A 340 14.69 30.73 2.84
CA GLY A 340 15.22 29.37 2.93
C GLY A 340 14.41 28.31 2.21
N GLU A 341 13.39 28.69 1.43
CA GLU A 341 12.65 27.77 0.55
C GLU A 341 13.57 27.19 -0.52
N GLU A 342 14.62 27.90 -0.88
CA GLU A 342 15.58 27.50 -1.88
C GLU A 342 17.02 27.74 -1.41
N LYS A 343 17.89 26.74 -1.61
CA LYS A 343 19.31 26.88 -1.26
C LYS A 343 20.04 27.61 -2.39
N PRO A 344 20.94 28.56 -2.07
CA PRO A 344 21.81 29.15 -3.06
C PRO A 344 22.80 28.10 -3.60
N ASP A 345 23.26 28.25 -4.85
CA ASP A 345 24.31 27.44 -5.43
C ASP A 345 25.72 27.90 -4.97
N GLY A 346 25.84 29.17 -4.61
CA GLY A 346 27.03 29.74 -4.01
C GLY A 346 26.69 30.90 -3.09
N GLY A 347 27.63 31.21 -2.18
CA GLY A 347 27.42 32.25 -1.18
C GLY A 347 26.64 31.79 0.05
N THR A 348 26.38 32.73 0.96
CA THR A 348 25.69 32.47 2.22
C THR A 348 24.68 33.58 2.56
N ILE A 349 23.64 33.22 3.28
CA ILE A 349 22.69 34.18 3.90
C ILE A 349 22.72 33.95 5.41
N THR A 350 23.00 35.00 6.17
CA THR A 350 23.07 34.94 7.62
C THR A 350 22.28 36.09 8.25
N CYS A 351 21.73 35.85 9.42
CA CYS A 351 21.21 36.87 10.28
C CYS A 351 22.10 37.06 11.50
N GLN A 352 22.27 38.30 11.94
CA GLN A 352 22.89 38.61 13.21
C GLN A 352 21.81 38.97 14.21
N THR A 353 21.88 38.38 15.40
CA THR A 353 21.00 38.67 16.50
C THR A 353 21.59 39.80 17.38
N LYS A 354 20.76 40.45 18.21
CA LYS A 354 21.21 41.47 19.16
C LYS A 354 22.29 40.99 20.13
N ASP A 355 22.36 39.68 20.36
CA ASP A 355 23.37 39.05 21.22
C ASP A 355 24.68 38.80 20.46
N GLY A 356 24.77 39.24 19.20
CA GLY A 356 25.97 39.10 18.35
C GLY A 356 26.14 37.76 17.71
N ALA A 357 25.23 36.78 17.90
CA ALA A 357 25.29 35.48 17.27
C ALA A 357 24.91 35.59 15.79
N LYS A 358 25.68 34.94 14.90
CA LYS A 358 25.34 34.77 13.47
C LYS A 358 24.72 33.44 13.26
N THR A 359 23.55 33.39 12.60
CA THR A 359 22.87 32.15 12.26
C THR A 359 22.35 32.18 10.83
N SER A 360 22.35 31.04 10.17
CA SER A 360 21.68 30.80 8.89
C SER A 360 20.27 30.22 9.06
N HIS A 361 19.86 29.88 10.29
CA HIS A 361 18.59 29.26 10.62
C HIS A 361 17.58 30.27 11.18
N PHE A 362 17.11 31.20 10.35
CA PHE A 362 16.19 32.27 10.76
C PHE A 362 14.79 32.22 10.11
N ILE A 363 14.55 31.20 9.30
CA ILE A 363 13.34 31.05 8.46
C ILE A 363 12.05 31.17 9.25
N ARG A 364 12.02 30.65 10.49
CA ARG A 364 10.82 30.69 11.35
C ARG A 364 10.44 32.11 11.81
N GLN A 365 11.29 33.10 11.57
CA GLN A 365 11.05 34.50 11.95
C GLN A 365 10.72 35.41 10.76
N VAL A 366 10.67 34.86 9.55
CA VAL A 366 10.34 35.61 8.34
C VAL A 366 8.86 35.46 8.03
N GLY A 367 8.10 36.53 8.10
CA GLY A 367 6.72 36.56 7.60
C GLY A 367 6.69 36.82 6.10
N ILE A 368 5.98 36.04 5.35
CA ILE A 368 5.83 36.15 3.89
C ILE A 368 4.37 36.47 3.58
N ILE A 369 4.15 37.50 2.75
CA ILE A 369 2.87 37.71 2.10
C ILE A 369 3.02 37.38 0.64
N SER A 370 2.43 36.26 0.22
CA SER A 370 2.47 35.81 -1.17
C SER A 370 1.52 36.63 -2.04
N GLN A 371 1.81 36.68 -3.37
CA GLN A 371 0.94 37.31 -4.34
C GLN A 371 -0.42 36.58 -4.46
N HIS A 372 -0.41 35.25 -4.23
CA HIS A 372 -1.58 34.39 -4.21
C HIS A 372 -1.59 33.63 -2.86
N PRO A 373 -2.19 34.24 -1.80
CA PRO A 373 -2.24 33.58 -0.51
C PRO A 373 -3.15 32.35 -0.57
N PHE A 374 -2.68 31.25 0.03
CA PHE A 374 -3.49 30.05 0.19
C PHE A 374 -4.45 30.22 1.37
N LEU A 375 -5.73 29.93 1.15
CA LEU A 375 -6.75 29.90 2.19
C LEU A 375 -7.22 28.47 2.42
N PHE A 376 -7.14 28.00 3.64
CA PHE A 376 -7.68 26.72 4.04
C PHE A 376 -9.20 26.71 3.98
N ASN A 377 -9.80 25.60 3.59
CA ASN A 377 -11.25 25.41 3.60
C ASN A 377 -11.76 25.23 5.04
N ASP A 378 -11.65 26.28 5.84
CA ASP A 378 -11.99 26.34 7.25
C ASP A 378 -12.48 27.76 7.60
N THR A 379 -12.78 28.01 8.87
CA THR A 379 -13.23 29.31 9.37
C THR A 379 -12.20 30.42 9.14
N ILE A 380 -12.64 31.65 9.11
CA ILE A 380 -11.75 32.82 9.08
C ILE A 380 -10.81 32.81 10.31
N ARG A 381 -11.31 32.44 11.48
CA ARG A 381 -10.50 32.33 12.71
C ARG A 381 -9.34 31.33 12.50
N TYR A 382 -9.61 30.15 11.94
CA TYR A 382 -8.58 29.17 11.65
C TYR A 382 -7.54 29.69 10.64
N ASN A 383 -7.98 30.36 9.58
CA ASN A 383 -7.08 30.93 8.58
C ASN A 383 -6.19 32.05 9.13
N LEU A 384 -6.62 32.74 10.19
CA LEU A 384 -5.81 33.75 10.87
C LEU A 384 -4.88 33.14 11.92
N SER A 385 -5.37 32.14 12.68
CA SER A 385 -4.64 31.58 13.82
C SER A 385 -3.83 30.32 13.50
N LEU A 386 -4.15 29.65 12.40
CA LEU A 386 -3.62 28.32 12.04
C LEU A 386 -3.69 27.32 13.21
N GLY A 387 -4.74 27.41 14.01
CA GLY A 387 -4.98 26.54 15.16
C GLY A 387 -4.21 26.93 16.42
N GLN A 388 -3.46 28.05 16.40
CA GLN A 388 -2.81 28.60 17.62
C GLN A 388 -3.83 29.35 18.47
N GLU A 389 -3.70 29.23 19.78
CA GLU A 389 -4.50 30.04 20.73
C GLU A 389 -3.93 31.45 20.85
N PHE A 390 -4.66 32.42 20.37
CA PHE A 390 -4.37 33.81 20.60
C PHE A 390 -5.38 34.35 21.61
N SER A 391 -4.93 35.13 22.61
CA SER A 391 -5.84 35.89 23.48
C SER A 391 -6.55 36.96 22.66
N ASP A 392 -7.89 37.01 22.75
CA ASP A 392 -8.69 38.09 22.18
C ASP A 392 -8.35 39.38 22.91
N GLN A 393 -7.35 40.14 22.45
CA GLN A 393 -7.06 41.53 22.85
C GLN A 393 -7.38 42.48 21.72
#